data_99224ae88db4010ac205eb3905570cce
#
_entry.id   99224ae88db4010ac205eb3905570cce
#
_cell.length_a   1.000
_cell.length_b   1.000
_cell.length_c   1.000
_cell.angle_alpha   90.00
_cell.angle_beta   90.00
_cell.angle_gamma   90.00
#
_symmetry.space_group_name_H-M   'P 1'
#
loop_
_entity.id
_entity.type
_entity.pdbx_description
1 polymer ?
#
loop_
_entity_poly.entity_id
_entity_poly.type
_entity_poly.pdbx_seq_one_letter_code
_entity_poly.pdbx_strand_id
1 'polypeptide(L)'
;MRIAIVDDLDAERAQLKERLVQQLRARGTEAELLEFDSGEAFLAAENEQRFFAAFLDIYMEGLSGMEAAKELRKTDADCLLVFTTTSTDHALEGFQVRALHYLVKPFSEAELSALLDEMLSKLPRPEPILTVKVDGSDIRLCYRDIVSAEHFAHMISIRTTAGKTLATRQSFKAFTEPLKKDPRFFVCGRGAIVNMENAADFQDAAFCMTDGSRVYVSQELLKAARQAFMEF
;
A
#
# COMPACT_ATOMS: atom_id res chain seq x y z
N MET A 1 -1.07 -13.42 2.49
CA MET A 1 -2.32 -12.72 2.90
C MET A 1 -3.46 -13.72 3.01
N ARG A 2 -4.52 -13.39 3.78
CA ARG A 2 -5.72 -14.23 3.87
C ARG A 2 -6.89 -13.58 3.19
N ILE A 3 -7.67 -14.36 2.46
CA ILE A 3 -8.88 -13.94 1.78
C ILE A 3 -10.01 -14.89 2.17
N ALA A 4 -11.13 -14.34 2.63
CA ALA A 4 -12.34 -15.10 2.92
C ALA A 4 -13.24 -15.18 1.66
N ILE A 5 -13.88 -16.33 1.48
CA ILE A 5 -14.95 -16.56 0.48
C ILE A 5 -16.16 -17.04 1.25
N VAL A 6 -17.23 -16.26 1.23
CA VAL A 6 -18.42 -16.49 2.04
C VAL A 6 -19.65 -16.56 1.12
N ASP A 7 -20.24 -17.73 1.03
CA ASP A 7 -21.40 -18.02 0.17
C ASP A 7 -22.03 -19.32 0.67
N ASP A 8 -23.33 -19.45 0.77
CA ASP A 8 -23.99 -20.66 1.27
C ASP A 8 -24.00 -21.82 0.25
N LEU A 9 -23.69 -21.51 -1.02
CA LEU A 9 -23.62 -22.51 -2.09
C LEU A 9 -22.20 -23.03 -2.31
N ASP A 10 -21.94 -24.31 -1.99
CA ASP A 10 -20.64 -24.97 -2.16
C ASP A 10 -20.06 -24.80 -3.57
N ALA A 11 -20.91 -24.91 -4.61
CA ALA A 11 -20.47 -24.78 -6.00
C ALA A 11 -19.94 -23.39 -6.34
N GLU A 12 -20.59 -22.33 -5.83
CA GLU A 12 -20.20 -20.95 -6.03
C GLU A 12 -18.88 -20.65 -5.29
N ARG A 13 -18.73 -21.11 -4.04
CA ARG A 13 -17.48 -21.00 -3.29
C ARG A 13 -16.32 -21.66 -4.01
N ALA A 14 -16.50 -22.91 -4.44
CA ALA A 14 -15.47 -23.69 -5.13
C ALA A 14 -15.05 -23.01 -6.45
N GLN A 15 -16.02 -22.54 -7.24
CA GLN A 15 -15.76 -21.86 -8.50
C GLN A 15 -15.00 -20.55 -8.29
N LEU A 16 -15.43 -19.71 -7.35
CA LEU A 16 -14.74 -18.45 -7.04
C LEU A 16 -13.31 -18.71 -6.54
N LYS A 17 -13.14 -19.69 -5.66
CA LYS A 17 -11.82 -20.09 -5.15
C LYS A 17 -10.88 -20.51 -6.27
N GLU A 18 -11.33 -21.36 -7.20
CA GLU A 18 -10.52 -21.79 -8.34
C GLU A 18 -10.06 -20.59 -9.18
N ARG A 19 -10.96 -19.69 -9.51
CA ARG A 19 -10.67 -18.47 -10.28
C ARG A 19 -9.68 -17.57 -9.54
N LEU A 20 -9.87 -17.34 -8.24
CA LEU A 20 -8.94 -16.56 -7.41
C LEU A 20 -7.55 -17.20 -7.37
N VAL A 21 -7.46 -18.52 -7.19
CA VAL A 21 -6.16 -19.23 -7.19
C VAL A 21 -5.43 -19.02 -8.52
N GLN A 22 -6.11 -19.18 -9.65
CA GLN A 22 -5.52 -18.99 -10.97
C GLN A 22 -5.01 -17.56 -11.17
N GLN A 23 -5.84 -16.56 -10.83
CA GLN A 23 -5.52 -15.15 -11.00
C GLN A 23 -4.38 -14.68 -10.06
N LEU A 24 -4.35 -15.15 -8.83
CA LEU A 24 -3.30 -14.81 -7.87
C LEU A 24 -1.96 -15.46 -8.24
N ARG A 25 -1.97 -16.72 -8.69
CA ARG A 25 -0.77 -17.40 -9.20
C ARG A 25 -0.17 -16.70 -10.42
N ALA A 26 -1.01 -16.24 -11.35
CA ALA A 26 -0.56 -15.49 -12.53
C ALA A 26 0.17 -14.19 -12.14
N ARG A 27 -0.14 -13.63 -10.96
CA ARG A 27 0.49 -12.42 -10.39
C ARG A 27 1.66 -12.71 -9.45
N GLY A 28 2.03 -13.97 -9.26
CA GLY A 28 3.07 -14.39 -8.32
C GLY A 28 2.73 -14.04 -6.86
N THR A 29 1.45 -13.98 -6.54
CA THR A 29 0.95 -13.59 -5.21
C THR A 29 0.47 -14.82 -4.46
N GLU A 30 1.00 -15.03 -3.24
CA GLU A 30 0.56 -16.09 -2.34
C GLU A 30 -0.57 -15.59 -1.43
N ALA A 31 -1.67 -16.35 -1.40
CA ALA A 31 -2.80 -16.11 -0.52
C ALA A 31 -3.35 -17.43 0.04
N GLU A 32 -3.76 -17.39 1.29
CA GLU A 32 -4.57 -18.41 1.93
C GLU A 32 -6.03 -18.06 1.70
N LEU A 33 -6.77 -18.95 1.00
CA LEU A 33 -8.19 -18.77 0.70
C LEU A 33 -9.00 -19.66 1.65
N LEU A 34 -9.78 -19.03 2.52
CA LEU A 34 -10.65 -19.73 3.47
C LEU A 34 -12.11 -19.59 3.05
N GLU A 35 -12.82 -20.70 3.10
CA GLU A 35 -14.22 -20.80 2.67
C GLU A 35 -15.14 -20.88 3.88
N PHE A 36 -16.24 -20.15 3.83
CA PHE A 36 -17.27 -20.11 4.86
C PHE A 36 -18.65 -20.26 4.21
N ASP A 37 -19.48 -21.09 4.78
CA ASP A 37 -20.84 -21.36 4.32
C ASP A 37 -21.89 -20.39 4.89
N SER A 38 -21.49 -19.50 5.78
CA SER A 38 -22.38 -18.55 6.46
C SER A 38 -21.64 -17.29 6.93
N GLY A 39 -22.38 -16.20 7.09
CA GLY A 39 -21.87 -14.96 7.67
C GLY A 39 -21.39 -15.12 9.11
N GLU A 40 -22.08 -15.96 9.90
CA GLU A 40 -21.73 -16.26 11.29
C GLU A 40 -20.38 -16.98 11.39
N ALA A 41 -20.14 -18.00 10.55
CA ALA A 41 -18.89 -18.72 10.54
C ALA A 41 -17.71 -17.82 10.14
N PHE A 42 -17.92 -16.94 9.16
CA PHE A 42 -16.95 -15.95 8.75
C PHE A 42 -16.61 -14.97 9.89
N LEU A 43 -17.62 -14.38 10.56
CA LEU A 43 -17.39 -13.44 11.65
C LEU A 43 -16.70 -14.07 12.85
N ALA A 44 -17.02 -15.34 13.16
CA ALA A 44 -16.34 -16.08 14.19
C ALA A 44 -14.85 -16.25 13.88
N ALA A 45 -14.51 -16.62 12.64
CA ALA A 45 -13.12 -16.77 12.19
C ALA A 45 -12.37 -15.42 12.16
N GLU A 46 -13.04 -14.32 11.75
CA GLU A 46 -12.45 -12.98 11.71
C GLU A 46 -12.02 -12.49 13.09
N ASN A 47 -12.74 -12.82 14.13
CA ASN A 47 -12.36 -12.48 15.51
C ASN A 47 -11.05 -13.16 15.96
N GLU A 48 -10.73 -14.32 15.41
CA GLU A 48 -9.51 -15.06 15.73
C GLU A 48 -8.33 -14.65 14.83
N GLN A 49 -8.61 -14.34 13.55
CA GLN A 49 -7.60 -14.06 12.55
C GLN A 49 -8.10 -13.08 11.49
N ARG A 50 -7.44 -11.95 11.35
CA ARG A 50 -7.80 -10.89 10.40
C ARG A 50 -7.66 -11.34 8.94
N PHE A 51 -8.62 -10.91 8.12
CA PHE A 51 -8.59 -11.09 6.68
C PHE A 51 -8.18 -9.80 5.97
N PHE A 52 -7.37 -9.94 4.94
CA PHE A 52 -7.05 -8.83 4.03
C PHE A 52 -8.25 -8.43 3.19
N ALA A 53 -9.02 -9.43 2.73
CA ALA A 53 -10.22 -9.22 1.95
C ALA A 53 -11.25 -10.32 2.22
N ALA A 54 -12.52 -10.00 2.03
CA ALA A 54 -13.63 -10.93 2.08
C ALA A 54 -14.54 -10.75 0.85
N PHE A 55 -14.80 -11.85 0.14
CA PHE A 55 -15.82 -11.96 -0.88
C PHE A 55 -17.07 -12.51 -0.21
N LEU A 56 -18.14 -11.72 -0.19
CA LEU A 56 -19.36 -12.02 0.53
C LEU A 56 -20.53 -12.12 -0.46
N ASP A 57 -21.19 -13.27 -0.52
CA ASP A 57 -22.52 -13.28 -1.14
C ASP A 57 -23.51 -12.49 -0.28
N ILE A 58 -24.38 -11.73 -0.93
CA ILE A 58 -25.40 -10.94 -0.21
C ILE A 58 -26.54 -11.82 0.26
N TYR A 59 -26.96 -12.75 -0.60
CA TYR A 59 -28.13 -13.60 -0.37
C TYR A 59 -27.72 -14.96 0.17
N MET A 60 -27.62 -15.07 1.47
CA MET A 60 -27.32 -16.31 2.19
C MET A 60 -28.41 -16.63 3.20
N GLU A 61 -28.58 -17.91 3.54
CA GLU A 61 -29.42 -18.32 4.66
C GLU A 61 -28.82 -17.80 5.99
N GLY A 62 -29.68 -17.37 6.92
CA GLY A 62 -29.24 -16.80 8.21
C GLY A 62 -28.80 -15.35 8.08
N LEU A 63 -27.56 -15.06 8.49
CA LEU A 63 -26.98 -13.72 8.43
C LEU A 63 -26.61 -13.37 6.97
N SER A 64 -27.27 -12.40 6.39
CA SER A 64 -26.97 -11.93 5.04
C SER A 64 -25.55 -11.36 4.96
N GLY A 65 -24.95 -11.39 3.75
CA GLY A 65 -23.62 -10.78 3.55
C GLY A 65 -23.57 -9.30 3.89
N MET A 66 -24.67 -8.57 3.71
CA MET A 66 -24.74 -7.15 4.09
C MET A 66 -24.73 -6.97 5.61
N GLU A 67 -25.44 -7.79 6.36
CA GLU A 67 -25.43 -7.76 7.81
C GLU A 67 -24.05 -8.21 8.34
N ALA A 68 -23.46 -9.26 7.79
CA ALA A 68 -22.11 -9.69 8.11
C ALA A 68 -21.08 -8.57 7.89
N ALA A 69 -21.20 -7.84 6.78
CA ALA A 69 -20.33 -6.69 6.50
C ALA A 69 -20.51 -5.55 7.52
N LYS A 70 -21.75 -5.25 7.93
CA LYS A 70 -22.04 -4.25 8.98
C LYS A 70 -21.43 -4.64 10.33
N GLU A 71 -21.53 -5.92 10.71
CA GLU A 71 -20.91 -6.42 11.95
C GLU A 71 -19.38 -6.38 11.86
N LEU A 72 -18.80 -6.83 10.74
CA LEU A 72 -17.36 -6.74 10.51
C LEU A 72 -16.82 -5.32 10.69
N ARG A 73 -17.50 -4.32 10.15
CA ARG A 73 -17.06 -2.91 10.26
C ARG A 73 -17.01 -2.35 11.66
N LYS A 74 -17.64 -3.00 12.65
CA LYS A 74 -17.51 -2.62 14.06
C LYS A 74 -16.15 -3.02 14.65
N THR A 75 -15.51 -4.04 14.10
CA THR A 75 -14.26 -4.63 14.59
C THR A 75 -13.08 -4.46 13.64
N ASP A 76 -13.34 -4.43 12.33
CA ASP A 76 -12.33 -4.25 11.27
C ASP A 76 -12.80 -3.25 10.20
N ALA A 77 -12.13 -2.09 10.17
CA ALA A 77 -12.35 -1.07 9.17
C ALA A 77 -11.54 -1.30 7.88
N ASP A 78 -10.47 -2.10 7.95
CA ASP A 78 -9.44 -2.21 6.92
C ASP A 78 -9.63 -3.40 5.98
N CYS A 79 -10.35 -4.45 6.41
CA CYS A 79 -10.66 -5.60 5.56
C CYS A 79 -11.37 -5.13 4.28
N LEU A 80 -10.84 -5.48 3.11
CA LEU A 80 -11.43 -5.12 1.82
C LEU A 80 -12.67 -5.98 1.55
N LEU A 81 -13.83 -5.35 1.50
CA LEU A 81 -15.09 -6.05 1.24
C LEU A 81 -15.44 -6.03 -0.25
N VAL A 82 -15.73 -7.19 -0.79
CA VAL A 82 -16.24 -7.38 -2.13
C VAL A 82 -17.54 -8.17 -2.03
N PHE A 83 -18.64 -7.61 -2.53
CA PHE A 83 -19.86 -8.37 -2.63
C PHE A 83 -19.93 -9.14 -3.94
N THR A 84 -20.32 -10.41 -3.85
CA THR A 84 -20.70 -11.25 -5.00
C THR A 84 -22.20 -11.48 -4.92
N THR A 85 -22.95 -11.14 -5.96
CA THR A 85 -24.42 -11.16 -5.85
C THR A 85 -25.09 -11.33 -7.21
N THR A 86 -26.30 -11.83 -7.21
CA THR A 86 -27.15 -11.92 -8.40
C THR A 86 -27.95 -10.64 -8.67
N SER A 87 -27.95 -9.64 -7.75
CA SER A 87 -28.69 -8.38 -7.89
C SER A 87 -27.86 -7.18 -7.48
N THR A 88 -28.17 -6.02 -8.05
CA THR A 88 -27.59 -4.72 -7.71
C THR A 88 -28.43 -3.92 -6.71
N ASP A 89 -29.52 -4.46 -6.18
CA ASP A 89 -30.49 -3.74 -5.34
C ASP A 89 -29.87 -3.16 -4.06
N HIS A 90 -28.82 -3.80 -3.53
CA HIS A 90 -28.11 -3.37 -2.31
C HIS A 90 -26.87 -2.50 -2.57
N ALA A 91 -26.63 -2.05 -3.80
CA ALA A 91 -25.44 -1.27 -4.13
C ALA A 91 -25.31 0.02 -3.29
N LEU A 92 -26.43 0.68 -2.98
CA LEU A 92 -26.44 1.87 -2.13
C LEU A 92 -26.06 1.58 -0.67
N GLU A 93 -26.45 0.40 -0.15
CA GLU A 93 -26.07 0.00 1.22
C GLU A 93 -24.59 -0.35 1.33
N GLY A 94 -23.96 -0.81 0.25
CA GLY A 94 -22.54 -1.10 0.19
C GLY A 94 -21.65 0.10 0.46
N PHE A 95 -22.11 1.31 0.12
CA PHE A 95 -21.38 2.53 0.50
C PHE A 95 -21.27 2.70 2.01
N GLN A 96 -22.26 2.29 2.79
CA GLN A 96 -22.27 2.38 4.25
C GLN A 96 -21.19 1.51 4.88
N VAL A 97 -20.92 0.33 4.28
CA VAL A 97 -19.89 -0.61 4.74
C VAL A 97 -18.56 -0.43 4.03
N ARG A 98 -18.42 0.61 3.20
CA ARG A 98 -17.21 0.89 2.42
C ARG A 98 -16.75 -0.34 1.63
N ALA A 99 -17.68 -0.96 0.91
CA ALA A 99 -17.33 -2.05 0.00
C ALA A 99 -16.39 -1.53 -1.08
N LEU A 100 -15.36 -2.30 -1.38
CA LEU A 100 -14.43 -2.00 -2.46
C LEU A 100 -15.12 -2.16 -3.81
N HIS A 101 -15.90 -3.22 -3.97
CA HIS A 101 -16.56 -3.53 -5.25
C HIS A 101 -17.77 -4.42 -5.09
N TYR A 102 -18.58 -4.47 -6.16
CA TYR A 102 -19.67 -5.40 -6.39
C TYR A 102 -19.41 -6.21 -7.65
N LEU A 103 -19.37 -7.53 -7.52
CA LEU A 103 -19.31 -8.46 -8.63
C LEU A 103 -20.71 -9.07 -8.84
N VAL A 104 -21.36 -8.68 -9.91
CA VAL A 104 -22.69 -9.22 -10.25
C VAL A 104 -22.52 -10.54 -10.99
N LYS A 105 -23.07 -11.62 -10.44
CA LYS A 105 -23.04 -12.96 -11.03
C LYS A 105 -23.95 -13.06 -12.26
N PRO A 106 -23.51 -13.63 -13.38
CA PRO A 106 -22.17 -14.14 -13.64
C PRO A 106 -21.20 -13.00 -14.03
N PHE A 107 -20.03 -12.93 -13.40
CA PHE A 107 -18.98 -11.96 -13.73
C PHE A 107 -17.85 -12.59 -14.55
N SER A 108 -17.25 -11.78 -15.41
CA SER A 108 -16.19 -12.19 -16.32
C SER A 108 -14.82 -12.33 -15.62
N GLU A 109 -13.87 -13.01 -16.29
CA GLU A 109 -12.47 -13.05 -15.84
C GLU A 109 -11.81 -11.67 -15.85
N ALA A 110 -12.21 -10.80 -16.78
CA ALA A 110 -11.67 -9.45 -16.87
C ALA A 110 -12.09 -8.58 -15.67
N GLU A 111 -13.35 -8.68 -15.23
CA GLU A 111 -13.86 -7.97 -14.04
C GLU A 111 -13.16 -8.45 -12.77
N LEU A 112 -13.02 -9.78 -12.59
CA LEU A 112 -12.27 -10.33 -11.46
C LEU A 112 -10.80 -9.92 -11.48
N SER A 113 -10.17 -9.90 -12.66
CA SER A 113 -8.78 -9.48 -12.83
C SER A 113 -8.57 -8.01 -12.44
N ALA A 114 -9.43 -7.11 -12.92
CA ALA A 114 -9.35 -5.69 -12.61
C ALA A 114 -9.54 -5.43 -11.10
N LEU A 115 -10.49 -6.12 -10.49
CA LEU A 115 -10.72 -6.06 -9.04
C LEU A 115 -9.50 -6.52 -8.25
N LEU A 116 -8.89 -7.64 -8.64
CA LEU A 116 -7.69 -8.15 -7.96
C LEU A 116 -6.51 -7.19 -8.09
N ASP A 117 -6.34 -6.53 -9.24
CA ASP A 117 -5.29 -5.52 -9.41
C ASP A 117 -5.52 -4.33 -8.46
N GLU A 118 -6.77 -3.88 -8.30
CA GLU A 118 -7.12 -2.85 -7.33
C GLU A 118 -6.89 -3.32 -5.88
N MET A 119 -7.35 -4.51 -5.51
CA MET A 119 -7.13 -5.09 -4.18
C MET A 119 -5.64 -5.20 -3.84
N LEU A 120 -4.84 -5.75 -4.76
CA LEU A 120 -3.41 -5.95 -4.54
C LEU A 120 -2.65 -4.62 -4.45
N SER A 121 -3.13 -3.56 -5.11
CA SER A 121 -2.56 -2.22 -4.97
C SER A 121 -2.67 -1.66 -3.54
N LYS A 122 -3.64 -2.15 -2.76
CA LYS A 122 -3.88 -1.77 -1.35
C LYS A 122 -3.08 -2.61 -0.35
N LEU A 123 -2.36 -3.65 -0.81
CA LEU A 123 -1.45 -4.39 0.07
C LEU A 123 -0.38 -3.46 0.61
N PRO A 124 -0.09 -3.52 1.93
CA PRO A 124 1.06 -2.83 2.48
C PRO A 124 2.32 -3.27 1.73
N ARG A 125 2.91 -2.37 0.98
CA ARG A 125 4.19 -2.66 0.33
C ARG A 125 5.26 -2.72 1.42
N PRO A 126 6.13 -3.74 1.42
CA PRO A 126 7.28 -3.72 2.32
C PRO A 126 8.02 -2.40 2.14
N GLU A 127 8.29 -1.71 3.26
CA GLU A 127 9.04 -0.46 3.21
C GLU A 127 10.41 -0.71 2.59
N PRO A 128 10.77 -0.04 1.50
CA PRO A 128 12.06 -0.21 0.87
C PRO A 128 13.19 0.15 1.84
N ILE A 129 14.28 -0.60 1.76
CA ILE A 129 15.44 -0.44 2.64
C ILE A 129 16.66 -0.07 1.83
N LEU A 130 17.35 0.99 2.24
CA LEU A 130 18.66 1.34 1.76
C LEU A 130 19.70 0.79 2.71
N THR A 131 20.66 0.01 2.21
CA THR A 131 21.82 -0.41 2.99
C THR A 131 22.99 0.52 2.70
N VAL A 132 23.54 1.14 3.75
CA VAL A 132 24.69 2.05 3.67
C VAL A 132 25.79 1.60 4.61
N LYS A 133 27.03 1.84 4.22
CA LYS A 133 28.19 1.53 5.06
C LYS A 133 28.57 2.74 5.91
N VAL A 134 28.47 2.61 7.23
CA VAL A 134 28.81 3.64 8.20
C VAL A 134 29.86 3.05 9.15
N ASP A 135 31.02 3.68 9.25
CA ASP A 135 32.12 3.24 10.11
C ASP A 135 32.46 1.75 9.97
N GLY A 136 32.39 1.24 8.73
CA GLY A 136 32.72 -0.14 8.41
C GLY A 136 31.56 -1.14 8.61
N SER A 137 30.44 -0.72 9.20
CA SER A 137 29.26 -1.55 9.44
C SER A 137 28.15 -1.26 8.43
N ASP A 138 27.40 -2.28 8.03
CA ASP A 138 26.24 -2.13 7.18
C ASP A 138 25.02 -1.72 8.01
N ILE A 139 24.49 -0.53 7.73
CA ILE A 139 23.30 0.03 8.36
C ILE A 139 22.13 -0.06 7.36
N ARG A 140 21.01 -0.61 7.81
CA ARG A 140 19.75 -0.71 7.05
C ARG A 140 18.85 0.46 7.43
N LEU A 141 18.51 1.30 6.46
CA LEU A 141 17.62 2.45 6.62
C LEU A 141 16.35 2.23 5.83
N CYS A 142 15.19 2.30 6.48
CA CYS A 142 13.93 2.39 5.76
C CYS A 142 13.88 3.72 5.00
N TYR A 143 13.30 3.72 3.80
CA TYR A 143 13.21 4.95 2.99
C TYR A 143 12.45 6.07 3.73
N ARG A 144 11.37 5.75 4.44
CA ARG A 144 10.61 6.71 5.25
C ARG A 144 11.45 7.37 6.36
N ASP A 145 12.53 6.71 6.83
CA ASP A 145 13.38 7.25 7.89
C ASP A 145 14.43 8.23 7.36
N ILE A 146 14.59 8.33 6.03
CA ILE A 146 15.51 9.26 5.40
C ILE A 146 14.80 10.60 5.19
N VAL A 147 15.31 11.67 5.81
CA VAL A 147 14.83 13.05 5.60
C VAL A 147 15.51 13.65 4.36
N SER A 148 16.82 13.64 4.34
CA SER A 148 17.63 14.16 3.25
C SER A 148 19.02 13.52 3.25
N ALA A 149 19.72 13.64 2.13
CA ALA A 149 21.14 13.31 2.06
C ALA A 149 21.88 14.34 1.21
N GLU A 150 23.04 14.76 1.70
CA GLU A 150 23.90 15.77 1.08
C GLU A 150 25.32 15.24 0.93
N HIS A 151 25.90 15.42 -0.26
CA HIS A 151 27.27 15.04 -0.57
C HIS A 151 28.19 16.24 -0.41
N PHE A 152 29.11 16.13 0.50
CA PHE A 152 30.16 17.13 0.73
C PHE A 152 31.51 16.47 1.06
N ALA A 153 32.61 16.94 0.50
CA ALA A 153 33.97 16.48 0.76
C ALA A 153 34.12 14.94 0.70
N HIS A 154 33.58 14.31 -0.34
CA HIS A 154 33.63 12.86 -0.56
C HIS A 154 32.82 12.00 0.44
N MET A 155 32.02 12.64 1.27
CA MET A 155 31.13 11.98 2.23
C MET A 155 29.67 12.32 1.90
N ILE A 156 28.77 11.37 2.11
CA ILE A 156 27.33 11.60 2.07
C ILE A 156 26.83 11.64 3.50
N SER A 157 26.25 12.78 3.88
CA SER A 157 25.60 13.00 5.17
C SER A 157 24.12 12.71 5.02
N ILE A 158 23.59 11.70 5.70
CA ILE A 158 22.21 11.26 5.66
C ILE A 158 21.52 11.71 6.95
N ARG A 159 20.52 12.56 6.86
CA ARG A 159 19.66 12.97 7.97
C ARG A 159 18.47 12.01 8.10
N THR A 160 18.17 11.61 9.31
CA THR A 160 17.07 10.68 9.58
C THR A 160 15.99 11.31 10.43
N THR A 161 14.77 10.78 10.34
CA THR A 161 13.61 11.20 11.15
C THR A 161 13.83 11.05 12.66
N ALA A 162 14.75 10.15 13.05
CA ALA A 162 15.17 10.00 14.44
C ALA A 162 16.15 11.09 14.92
N GLY A 163 16.40 12.14 14.11
CA GLY A 163 17.33 13.22 14.42
C GLY A 163 18.81 12.83 14.36
N LYS A 164 19.13 11.65 13.81
CA LYS A 164 20.53 11.21 13.64
C LYS A 164 21.06 11.62 12.27
N THR A 165 22.36 11.92 12.23
CA THR A 165 23.09 12.10 10.97
C THR A 165 24.08 10.97 10.81
N LEU A 166 23.97 10.24 9.71
CA LEU A 166 24.87 9.14 9.36
C LEU A 166 25.78 9.59 8.21
N ALA A 167 27.04 9.19 8.25
CA ALA A 167 28.01 9.53 7.21
C ALA A 167 28.48 8.27 6.48
N THR A 168 28.40 8.27 5.15
CA THR A 168 28.87 7.14 4.33
C THR A 168 29.77 7.61 3.20
N ARG A 169 30.75 6.78 2.85
CA ARG A 169 31.69 7.07 1.78
C ARG A 169 31.36 6.24 0.55
N GLN A 170 30.66 6.83 -0.38
CA GLN A 170 30.36 6.24 -1.69
C GLN A 170 30.06 7.35 -2.70
N SER A 171 29.98 7.03 -3.99
CA SER A 171 29.58 8.02 -4.98
C SER A 171 28.11 8.42 -4.78
N PHE A 172 27.79 9.71 -4.90
CA PHE A 172 26.43 10.21 -4.77
C PHE A 172 25.49 9.59 -5.80
N LYS A 173 26.01 9.31 -7.02
CA LYS A 173 25.24 8.61 -8.06
C LYS A 173 24.82 7.21 -7.61
N ALA A 174 25.74 6.41 -7.06
CA ALA A 174 25.45 5.06 -6.57
C ALA A 174 24.46 5.09 -5.39
N PHE A 175 24.62 6.06 -4.49
CA PHE A 175 23.73 6.25 -3.35
C PHE A 175 22.30 6.58 -3.79
N THR A 176 22.12 7.49 -4.76
CA THR A 176 20.81 7.96 -5.19
C THR A 176 20.11 7.04 -6.20
N GLU A 177 20.80 6.10 -6.84
CA GLU A 177 20.26 5.24 -7.88
C GLU A 177 19.03 4.42 -7.42
N PRO A 178 19.03 3.76 -6.25
CA PRO A 178 17.85 3.09 -5.75
C PRO A 178 16.75 4.07 -5.32
N LEU A 179 17.10 5.22 -4.73
CA LEU A 179 16.15 6.20 -4.23
C LEU A 179 15.37 6.91 -5.35
N LYS A 180 16.01 7.17 -6.49
CA LYS A 180 15.36 7.81 -7.65
C LYS A 180 14.20 7.02 -8.25
N LYS A 181 14.11 5.72 -7.97
CA LYS A 181 13.02 4.85 -8.43
C LYS A 181 11.76 4.99 -7.58
N ASP A 182 11.88 5.63 -6.43
CA ASP A 182 10.79 5.85 -5.51
C ASP A 182 10.32 7.31 -5.63
N PRO A 183 9.03 7.56 -5.89
CA PRO A 183 8.48 8.90 -6.12
C PRO A 183 8.62 9.84 -4.92
N ARG A 184 8.88 9.30 -3.72
CA ARG A 184 9.14 10.10 -2.52
C ARG A 184 10.41 10.93 -2.61
N PHE A 185 11.38 10.56 -3.46
CA PHE A 185 12.68 11.20 -3.47
C PHE A 185 12.85 12.16 -4.64
N PHE A 186 13.27 13.38 -4.32
CA PHE A 186 13.63 14.40 -5.29
C PHE A 186 15.11 14.76 -5.22
N VAL A 187 15.82 14.68 -6.36
CA VAL A 187 17.22 15.09 -6.46
C VAL A 187 17.31 16.59 -6.68
N CYS A 188 17.87 17.29 -5.70
CA CYS A 188 17.95 18.75 -5.68
C CYS A 188 19.10 19.33 -6.54
N GLY A 189 20.01 18.47 -7.01
CA GLY A 189 21.17 18.86 -7.81
C GLY A 189 22.26 17.79 -7.77
N ARG A 190 23.51 18.20 -8.00
CA ARG A 190 24.64 17.26 -8.10
C ARG A 190 25.03 16.57 -6.79
N GLY A 191 24.54 17.05 -5.66
CA GLY A 191 24.99 16.55 -4.36
C GLY A 191 23.91 16.57 -3.28
N ALA A 192 22.63 16.70 -3.60
CA ALA A 192 21.55 16.70 -2.61
C ALA A 192 20.33 15.96 -3.09
N ILE A 193 19.68 15.23 -2.18
CA ILE A 193 18.41 14.54 -2.39
C ILE A 193 17.54 14.68 -1.14
N VAL A 194 16.24 14.85 -1.30
CA VAL A 194 15.28 14.96 -0.20
C VAL A 194 14.21 13.89 -0.34
N ASN A 195 13.65 13.51 0.80
CA ASN A 195 12.41 12.74 0.84
C ASN A 195 11.24 13.71 1.00
N MET A 196 10.33 13.74 0.03
CA MET A 196 9.20 14.64 -0.03
C MET A 196 8.19 14.42 1.11
N GLU A 197 8.08 13.21 1.66
CA GLU A 197 7.27 12.94 2.87
C GLU A 197 7.73 13.77 4.08
N ASN A 198 9.00 14.18 4.09
CA ASN A 198 9.59 14.99 5.15
C ASN A 198 9.81 16.46 4.74
N ALA A 199 9.26 16.91 3.60
CA ALA A 199 9.30 18.29 3.18
C ALA A 199 8.10 19.05 3.74
N ALA A 200 8.35 20.04 4.62
CA ALA A 200 7.30 20.85 5.22
C ALA A 200 6.92 22.05 4.34
N ASP A 201 7.88 22.61 3.56
CA ASP A 201 7.66 23.77 2.73
C ASP A 201 8.73 23.88 1.64
N PHE A 202 8.48 24.73 0.62
CA PHE A 202 9.42 25.05 -0.44
C PHE A 202 9.55 26.58 -0.59
N GLN A 203 10.59 27.16 0.00
CA GLN A 203 10.84 28.61 0.00
C GLN A 203 12.31 28.92 -0.38
N ASP A 204 12.54 30.09 -1.00
CA ASP A 204 13.89 30.60 -1.32
C ASP A 204 14.78 29.57 -2.01
N ALA A 205 14.24 28.87 -3.00
CA ALA A 205 14.93 27.82 -3.74
C ALA A 205 15.43 26.62 -2.89
N ALA A 206 14.79 26.37 -1.75
CA ALA A 206 15.13 25.27 -0.85
C ALA A 206 13.88 24.53 -0.35
N PHE A 207 13.99 23.24 -0.15
CA PHE A 207 13.04 22.47 0.67
C PHE A 207 13.33 22.75 2.15
N CYS A 208 12.32 23.15 2.89
CA CYS A 208 12.33 23.23 4.34
C CYS A 208 11.84 21.89 4.88
N MET A 209 12.72 21.15 5.54
CA MET A 209 12.41 19.80 6.00
C MET A 209 11.78 19.82 7.39
N THR A 210 11.06 18.78 7.75
CA THR A 210 10.38 18.63 9.06
C THR A 210 11.33 18.64 10.25
N ASP A 211 12.61 18.32 10.05
CA ASP A 211 13.67 18.40 11.06
C ASP A 211 14.26 19.82 11.22
N GLY A 212 13.69 20.81 10.50
CA GLY A 212 14.15 22.20 10.47
C GLY A 212 15.34 22.46 9.54
N SER A 213 15.87 21.47 8.89
CA SER A 213 16.96 21.66 7.92
C SER A 213 16.44 22.26 6.60
N ARG A 214 17.34 22.89 5.84
CA ARG A 214 17.05 23.44 4.50
C ARG A 214 17.96 22.81 3.48
N VAL A 215 17.38 22.27 2.40
CA VAL A 215 18.12 21.66 1.30
C VAL A 215 17.92 22.46 0.03
N TYR A 216 18.98 23.11 -0.46
CA TYR A 216 18.91 23.99 -1.62
C TYR A 216 18.81 23.22 -2.92
N VAL A 217 18.01 23.72 -3.84
CA VAL A 217 17.79 23.15 -5.17
C VAL A 217 18.56 23.96 -6.20
N SER A 218 19.23 23.27 -7.13
CA SER A 218 19.92 23.94 -8.24
C SER A 218 18.93 24.72 -9.12
N GLN A 219 19.37 25.85 -9.70
CA GLN A 219 18.53 26.77 -10.45
C GLN A 219 17.77 26.09 -11.61
N GLU A 220 18.42 25.15 -12.29
CA GLU A 220 17.85 24.40 -13.41
C GLU A 220 16.68 23.49 -12.98
N LEU A 221 16.60 23.09 -11.69
CA LEU A 221 15.61 22.17 -11.14
C LEU A 221 14.50 22.88 -10.35
N LEU A 222 14.55 24.21 -10.17
CA LEU A 222 13.58 24.94 -9.34
C LEU A 222 12.12 24.77 -9.76
N LYS A 223 11.87 24.81 -11.08
CA LYS A 223 10.51 24.61 -11.61
C LYS A 223 10.02 23.20 -11.33
N ALA A 224 10.84 22.21 -11.56
CA ALA A 224 10.51 20.80 -11.31
C ALA A 224 10.34 20.52 -9.81
N ALA A 225 11.18 21.11 -8.95
CA ALA A 225 11.08 20.95 -7.50
C ALA A 225 9.77 21.53 -6.95
N ARG A 226 9.37 22.73 -7.42
CA ARG A 226 8.11 23.35 -7.02
C ARG A 226 6.91 22.53 -7.47
N GLN A 227 6.94 22.02 -8.70
CA GLN A 227 5.89 21.17 -9.21
C GLN A 227 5.79 19.87 -8.41
N ALA A 228 6.92 19.19 -8.18
CA ALA A 228 6.96 17.96 -7.38
C ALA A 228 6.42 18.19 -5.95
N PHE A 229 6.73 19.32 -5.31
CA PHE A 229 6.21 19.65 -4.00
C PHE A 229 4.70 19.90 -3.96
N MET A 230 4.13 20.43 -5.05
CA MET A 230 2.68 20.68 -5.13
C MET A 230 1.88 19.43 -5.50
N GLU A 231 2.50 18.45 -6.14
CA GLU A 231 1.86 17.21 -6.58
C GLU A 231 1.97 16.09 -5.55
N PHE A 232 2.85 16.24 -4.54
CA PHE A 232 3.09 15.28 -3.46
C PHE A 232 2.14 15.52 -2.28
#